data_cf4a6909d58028b9f20b69728c09ac28
#
_entry.id   cf4a6909d58028b9f20b69728c09ac28
#
_cell.length_a   1.000
_cell.length_b   1.000
_cell.length_c   1.000
_cell.angle_alpha   90.00
_cell.angle_beta   90.00
_cell.angle_gamma   90.00
#
_symmetry.space_group_name_H-M   'P 1'
#
loop_
_entity.id
_entity.type
_entity.pdbx_description
1 polymer ?
#
loop_
_entity_poly.entity_id
_entity_poly.type
_entity_poly.pdbx_seq_one_letter_code
_entity_poly.pdbx_strand_id
1 'polypeptide(L)'
;MLDYDREAAHYDATRGGNARAGAAADAIETLLPAAAEGVTRIVDAGCGTGIVTVRLARPGRSVIGIDRSAGLAAVAASRLPGRIALGSVIRLPLASGSVDVVTMVWLLHLLSAADSAEAVAEAGRVLSPGGLLITTVGKNDAAFGPADDAAMIVGVVRARFGHDQTDRLNRVIELGRRQGLALAAQTTFVGMGQGVSPRRWRHRLAGDAISWTGAAGRERVDALCAELAGLSDQDRARPDPVYQLAALRKG
;
A
#
# COMPACT_ATOMS: atom_id res chain seq x y z
N MET A 1 15.78 7.12 -2.55
CA MET A 1 14.38 7.26 -2.07
C MET A 1 13.63 8.06 -3.11
N LEU A 2 12.40 7.63 -3.50
CA LEU A 2 11.58 8.34 -4.48
C LEU A 2 11.24 9.75 -3.98
N ASP A 3 11.40 10.75 -4.84
CA ASP A 3 10.99 12.13 -4.54
C ASP A 3 9.49 12.27 -4.90
N TYR A 4 8.65 12.05 -3.89
CA TYR A 4 7.20 12.06 -4.06
C TYR A 4 6.65 13.43 -4.46
N ASP A 5 7.31 14.52 -4.07
CA ASP A 5 6.86 15.88 -4.43
C ASP A 5 7.04 16.14 -5.93
N ARG A 6 8.13 15.66 -6.52
CA ARG A 6 8.38 15.77 -7.97
C ARG A 6 7.50 14.85 -8.79
N GLU A 7 7.12 13.69 -8.25
CA GLU A 7 6.29 12.69 -8.95
C GLU A 7 4.79 12.98 -8.84
N ALA A 8 4.35 13.88 -7.98
CA ALA A 8 2.94 14.06 -7.61
C ALA A 8 2.01 14.19 -8.83
N ALA A 9 2.40 14.94 -9.86
CA ALA A 9 1.57 15.18 -11.05
C ALA A 9 1.32 13.92 -11.89
N HIS A 10 2.23 12.94 -11.88
CA HIS A 10 2.16 11.71 -12.69
C HIS A 10 1.95 10.45 -11.85
N TYR A 11 1.90 10.60 -10.52
CA TYR A 11 1.89 9.47 -9.57
C TYR A 11 0.77 8.48 -9.86
N ASP A 12 -0.45 8.95 -10.04
CA ASP A 12 -1.61 8.06 -10.24
C ASP A 12 -1.51 7.31 -11.57
N ALA A 13 -1.15 7.99 -12.66
CA ALA A 13 -1.04 7.38 -13.98
C ALA A 13 0.01 6.24 -14.01
N THR A 14 1.11 6.40 -13.27
CA THR A 14 2.18 5.39 -13.20
C THR A 14 1.87 4.22 -12.26
N ARG A 15 0.81 4.34 -11.43
CA ARG A 15 0.46 3.39 -10.36
C ARG A 15 -0.91 2.72 -10.55
N GLY A 16 -1.43 2.64 -11.78
CA GLY A 16 -2.70 1.96 -12.09
C GLY A 16 -3.95 2.84 -11.95
N GLY A 17 -3.77 4.11 -11.61
CA GLY A 17 -4.80 5.15 -11.68
C GLY A 17 -6.12 4.83 -11.00
N ASN A 18 -7.19 5.28 -11.63
CA ASN A 18 -8.56 5.17 -11.09
C ASN A 18 -9.04 3.73 -10.90
N ALA A 19 -8.69 2.81 -11.79
CA ALA A 19 -9.15 1.42 -11.72
C ALA A 19 -8.59 0.71 -10.49
N ARG A 20 -7.26 0.83 -10.24
CA ARG A 20 -6.62 0.27 -9.05
C ARG A 20 -7.14 0.89 -7.76
N ALA A 21 -7.31 2.21 -7.75
CA ALA A 21 -7.82 2.92 -6.57
C ALA A 21 -9.29 2.56 -6.27
N GLY A 22 -10.10 2.35 -7.30
CA GLY A 22 -11.48 1.86 -7.16
C GLY A 22 -11.50 0.48 -6.53
N ALA A 23 -10.75 -0.48 -7.07
CA ALA A 23 -10.67 -1.83 -6.52
C ALA A 23 -10.21 -1.86 -5.06
N ALA A 24 -9.24 -0.99 -4.69
CA ALA A 24 -8.80 -0.87 -3.29
C ALA A 24 -9.91 -0.30 -2.39
N ALA A 25 -10.59 0.76 -2.84
CA ALA A 25 -11.69 1.35 -2.07
C ALA A 25 -12.86 0.37 -1.89
N ASP A 26 -13.24 -0.36 -2.93
CA ASP A 26 -14.30 -1.38 -2.86
C ASP A 26 -13.92 -2.51 -1.89
N ALA A 27 -12.67 -2.93 -1.88
CA ALA A 27 -12.18 -3.92 -0.92
C ALA A 27 -12.20 -3.38 0.52
N ILE A 28 -11.84 -2.11 0.74
CA ILE A 28 -11.96 -1.47 2.06
C ILE A 28 -13.42 -1.47 2.51
N GLU A 29 -14.37 -1.16 1.61
CA GLU A 29 -15.80 -1.16 1.92
C GLU A 29 -16.29 -2.50 2.48
N THR A 30 -15.76 -3.63 1.97
CA THR A 30 -16.14 -4.97 2.49
C THR A 30 -15.67 -5.22 3.92
N LEU A 31 -14.68 -4.47 4.39
CA LEU A 31 -14.11 -4.59 5.74
C LEU A 31 -14.70 -3.61 6.73
N LEU A 32 -15.38 -2.55 6.24
CA LEU A 32 -16.02 -1.58 7.11
C LEU A 32 -17.25 -2.19 7.77
N PRO A 33 -17.52 -1.84 9.05
CA PRO A 33 -18.75 -2.26 9.70
C PRO A 33 -19.96 -1.66 8.95
N ALA A 34 -21.06 -2.39 8.93
CA ALA A 34 -22.35 -1.83 8.48
C ALA A 34 -22.58 -0.51 9.22
N ALA A 35 -23.12 0.49 8.51
CA ALA A 35 -23.30 1.83 9.04
C ALA A 35 -24.03 1.76 10.40
N ALA A 36 -23.28 2.01 11.46
CA ALA A 36 -23.85 2.23 12.79
C ALA A 36 -24.59 3.58 12.78
N GLU A 37 -25.50 3.78 13.69
CA GLU A 37 -26.11 5.10 13.91
C GLU A 37 -25.00 6.12 14.22
N GLY A 38 -24.83 7.11 13.34
CA GLY A 38 -23.83 8.17 13.48
C GLY A 38 -22.88 8.29 12.28
N VAL A 39 -21.98 9.27 12.38
CA VAL A 39 -20.97 9.56 11.34
C VAL A 39 -19.70 8.76 11.61
N THR A 40 -19.34 7.83 10.71
CA THR A 40 -18.06 7.11 10.79
C THR A 40 -16.90 8.05 10.45
N ARG A 41 -15.93 8.17 11.37
CA ARG A 41 -14.73 9.01 11.22
C ARG A 41 -13.58 8.15 10.68
N ILE A 42 -13.18 8.43 9.45
CA ILE A 42 -12.12 7.69 8.75
C ILE A 42 -10.91 8.58 8.56
N VAL A 43 -9.74 8.06 8.89
CA VAL A 43 -8.45 8.69 8.59
C VAL A 43 -7.68 7.82 7.61
N ASP A 44 -7.33 8.39 6.46
CA ASP A 44 -6.43 7.76 5.49
C ASP A 44 -5.00 8.27 5.75
N ALA A 45 -4.23 7.45 6.46
CA ALA A 45 -2.87 7.77 6.88
C ALA A 45 -1.86 7.35 5.79
N GLY A 46 -1.14 8.33 5.24
CA GLY A 46 -0.35 8.19 4.02
C GLY A 46 -1.25 8.23 2.78
N CYS A 47 -2.18 9.19 2.72
CA CYS A 47 -3.21 9.25 1.69
C CYS A 47 -2.68 9.52 0.27
N GLY A 48 -1.42 9.94 0.14
CA GLY A 48 -0.81 10.28 -1.14
C GLY A 48 -1.61 11.35 -1.89
N THR A 49 -1.97 11.08 -3.13
CA THR A 49 -2.80 11.97 -3.96
C THR A 49 -4.28 12.00 -3.57
N GLY A 50 -4.68 11.27 -2.53
CA GLY A 50 -6.09 11.16 -2.11
C GLY A 50 -6.98 10.37 -3.06
N ILE A 51 -6.42 9.63 -4.02
CA ILE A 51 -7.18 8.90 -5.03
C ILE A 51 -8.04 7.77 -4.43
N VAL A 52 -7.61 7.14 -3.33
CA VAL A 52 -8.42 6.20 -2.55
C VAL A 52 -9.30 6.96 -1.57
N THR A 53 -8.75 7.95 -0.87
CA THR A 53 -9.43 8.75 0.16
C THR A 53 -10.75 9.34 -0.33
N VAL A 54 -10.77 9.93 -1.53
CA VAL A 54 -11.97 10.53 -2.12
C VAL A 54 -13.10 9.53 -2.34
N ARG A 55 -12.76 8.26 -2.57
CA ARG A 55 -13.73 7.17 -2.78
C ARG A 55 -14.36 6.67 -1.49
N LEU A 56 -13.69 6.88 -0.37
CA LEU A 56 -14.22 6.57 0.96
C LEU A 56 -15.17 7.66 1.49
N ALA A 57 -15.11 8.87 0.91
CA ALA A 57 -15.95 10.00 1.27
C ALA A 57 -17.37 9.79 0.72
N ARG A 58 -18.29 9.32 1.59
CA ARG A 58 -19.69 9.04 1.29
C ARG A 58 -20.60 9.67 2.35
N PRO A 59 -21.89 9.85 2.09
CA PRO A 59 -22.86 10.26 3.12
C PRO A 59 -22.73 9.42 4.39
N GLY A 60 -22.81 10.04 5.56
CA GLY A 60 -22.61 9.38 6.85
C GLY A 60 -21.16 9.16 7.24
N ARG A 61 -20.18 9.71 6.50
CA ARG A 61 -18.75 9.59 6.80
C ARG A 61 -18.05 10.93 6.86
N SER A 62 -17.15 11.07 7.84
CA SER A 62 -16.16 12.14 7.91
C SER A 62 -14.80 11.54 7.55
N VAL A 63 -14.29 11.83 6.36
CA VAL A 63 -13.01 11.30 5.87
C VAL A 63 -11.99 12.43 5.82
N ILE A 64 -10.80 12.20 6.39
CA ILE A 64 -9.65 13.07 6.26
C ILE A 64 -8.44 12.27 5.76
N GLY A 65 -7.60 12.89 4.96
CA GLY A 65 -6.31 12.34 4.53
C GLY A 65 -5.15 13.03 5.22
N ILE A 66 -4.12 12.27 5.57
CA ILE A 66 -2.88 12.80 6.14
C ILE A 66 -1.71 12.25 5.31
N ASP A 67 -0.86 13.15 4.81
CA ASP A 67 0.38 12.77 4.13
C ASP A 67 1.52 13.73 4.50
N ARG A 68 2.76 13.23 4.43
CA ARG A 68 3.95 14.05 4.71
C ARG A 68 4.46 14.81 3.49
N SER A 69 4.15 14.34 2.28
CA SER A 69 4.55 14.97 1.02
C SER A 69 3.64 16.15 0.72
N ALA A 70 4.20 17.35 0.66
CA ALA A 70 3.43 18.56 0.34
C ALA A 70 2.87 18.49 -1.09
N GLY A 71 3.62 17.95 -2.05
CA GLY A 71 3.18 17.79 -3.44
C GLY A 71 1.99 16.84 -3.58
N LEU A 72 2.05 15.66 -2.94
CA LEU A 72 0.94 14.71 -2.95
C LEU A 72 -0.28 15.26 -2.22
N ALA A 73 -0.08 15.87 -1.05
CA ALA A 73 -1.16 16.47 -0.27
C ALA A 73 -1.86 17.62 -1.01
N ALA A 74 -1.14 18.41 -1.81
CA ALA A 74 -1.75 19.45 -2.66
C ALA A 74 -2.68 18.84 -3.73
N VAL A 75 -2.27 17.73 -4.36
CA VAL A 75 -3.14 16.98 -5.29
C VAL A 75 -4.35 16.41 -4.55
N ALA A 76 -4.16 15.82 -3.38
CA ALA A 76 -5.25 15.30 -2.55
C ALA A 76 -6.24 16.41 -2.15
N ALA A 77 -5.74 17.60 -1.76
CA ALA A 77 -6.57 18.74 -1.39
C ALA A 77 -7.45 19.26 -2.54
N SER A 78 -7.00 19.12 -3.79
CA SER A 78 -7.84 19.45 -4.94
C SER A 78 -9.03 18.47 -5.10
N ARG A 79 -8.90 17.24 -4.62
CA ARG A 79 -9.97 16.21 -4.65
C ARG A 79 -10.89 16.30 -3.44
N LEU A 80 -10.34 16.65 -2.28
CA LEU A 80 -11.06 16.74 -1.01
C LEU A 80 -10.72 18.05 -0.29
N PRO A 81 -11.27 19.20 -0.75
CA PRO A 81 -10.99 20.50 -0.15
C PRO A 81 -11.32 20.53 1.36
N GLY A 82 -10.39 21.05 2.16
CA GLY A 82 -10.56 21.17 3.61
C GLY A 82 -10.50 19.83 4.39
N ARG A 83 -10.12 18.74 3.74
CA ARG A 83 -10.07 17.41 4.35
C ARG A 83 -8.68 16.77 4.33
N ILE A 84 -7.66 17.50 3.92
CA ILE A 84 -6.28 17.00 3.84
C ILE A 84 -5.40 17.81 4.78
N ALA A 85 -4.57 17.12 5.54
CA ALA A 85 -3.59 17.72 6.43
C ALA A 85 -2.17 17.20 6.11
N LEU A 86 -1.18 18.07 6.22
CA LEU A 86 0.22 17.65 6.26
C LEU A 86 0.52 17.05 7.63
N GLY A 87 1.14 15.86 7.63
CA GLY A 87 1.49 15.19 8.88
C GLY A 87 2.24 13.89 8.66
N SER A 88 2.82 13.39 9.74
CA SER A 88 3.54 12.12 9.74
C SER A 88 2.66 10.99 10.30
N VAL A 89 2.71 9.83 9.67
CA VAL A 89 1.97 8.64 10.12
C VAL A 89 2.53 8.04 11.41
N ILE A 90 3.77 8.37 11.76
CA ILE A 90 4.39 7.97 13.04
C ILE A 90 4.08 8.97 14.17
N ARG A 91 3.33 10.03 13.88
CA ARG A 91 2.83 11.03 14.85
C ARG A 91 1.62 11.74 14.26
N LEU A 92 0.48 11.06 14.30
CA LEU A 92 -0.76 11.60 13.73
C LEU A 92 -1.24 12.82 14.54
N PRO A 93 -1.60 13.95 13.88
CA PRO A 93 -2.09 15.16 14.55
C PRO A 93 -3.56 15.02 14.99
N LEU A 94 -3.86 13.95 15.72
CA LEU A 94 -5.19 13.56 16.15
C LEU A 94 -5.19 13.17 17.63
N ALA A 95 -6.29 13.42 18.32
CA ALA A 95 -6.46 12.99 19.71
C ALA A 95 -6.58 11.46 19.80
N SER A 96 -6.21 10.91 20.94
CA SER A 96 -6.41 9.48 21.24
C SER A 96 -7.90 9.13 21.24
N GLY A 97 -8.25 7.98 20.66
CA GLY A 97 -9.63 7.50 20.63
C GLY A 97 -10.60 8.37 19.81
N SER A 98 -10.12 9.17 18.86
CA SER A 98 -10.93 10.15 18.14
C SER A 98 -11.48 9.69 16.79
N VAL A 99 -11.06 8.53 16.30
CA VAL A 99 -11.45 8.02 14.97
C VAL A 99 -11.92 6.57 15.04
N ASP A 100 -12.76 6.17 14.10
CA ASP A 100 -13.38 4.85 14.05
C ASP A 100 -12.63 3.92 13.11
N VAL A 101 -12.00 4.47 12.07
CA VAL A 101 -11.20 3.72 11.09
C VAL A 101 -9.94 4.48 10.74
N VAL A 102 -8.82 3.76 10.72
CA VAL A 102 -7.56 4.21 10.10
C VAL A 102 -7.26 3.32 8.90
N THR A 103 -7.06 3.90 7.73
CA THR A 103 -6.57 3.19 6.55
C THR A 103 -5.09 3.49 6.31
N MET A 104 -4.30 2.45 5.96
CA MET A 104 -2.88 2.54 5.59
C MET A 104 -2.65 1.71 4.32
N VAL A 105 -3.17 2.20 3.19
CA VAL A 105 -3.11 1.48 1.92
C VAL A 105 -1.80 1.78 1.20
N TRP A 106 -1.04 0.73 0.85
CA TRP A 106 0.27 0.83 0.21
C TRP A 106 1.29 1.70 0.98
N LEU A 107 1.25 1.67 2.31
CA LEU A 107 2.09 2.52 3.17
C LEU A 107 3.21 1.75 3.88
N LEU A 108 2.88 0.72 4.65
CA LEU A 108 3.82 0.10 5.59
C LEU A 108 5.09 -0.45 4.91
N HIS A 109 4.99 -0.95 3.68
CA HIS A 109 6.13 -1.43 2.89
C HIS A 109 7.14 -0.34 2.47
N LEU A 110 6.79 0.93 2.64
CA LEU A 110 7.65 2.09 2.35
C LEU A 110 8.42 2.58 3.59
N LEU A 111 8.02 2.11 4.77
CA LEU A 111 8.56 2.54 6.05
C LEU A 111 9.70 1.63 6.52
N SER A 112 10.59 2.17 7.33
CA SER A 112 11.55 1.38 8.08
C SER A 112 10.82 0.45 9.08
N ALA A 113 11.53 -0.52 9.63
CA ALA A 113 10.96 -1.41 10.64
C ALA A 113 10.49 -0.64 11.90
N ALA A 114 11.24 0.40 12.30
CA ALA A 114 10.90 1.26 13.42
C ALA A 114 9.68 2.14 13.10
N ASP A 115 9.71 2.84 11.95
CA ASP A 115 8.59 3.71 11.55
C ASP A 115 7.31 2.92 11.32
N SER A 116 7.39 1.68 10.82
CA SER A 116 6.23 0.80 10.66
C SER A 116 5.61 0.44 12.02
N ALA A 117 6.43 0.20 13.05
CA ALA A 117 5.95 -0.05 14.40
C ALA A 117 5.28 1.19 15.01
N GLU A 118 5.90 2.36 14.87
CA GLU A 118 5.34 3.62 15.34
C GLU A 118 4.03 3.98 14.62
N ALA A 119 3.94 3.76 13.28
CA ALA A 119 2.72 4.01 12.52
C ALA A 119 1.56 3.13 13.01
N VAL A 120 1.81 1.84 13.29
CA VAL A 120 0.78 0.95 13.86
C VAL A 120 0.42 1.36 15.29
N ALA A 121 1.39 1.83 16.09
CA ALA A 121 1.13 2.34 17.43
C ALA A 121 0.26 3.61 17.40
N GLU A 122 0.55 4.53 16.51
CA GLU A 122 -0.26 5.75 16.33
C GLU A 122 -1.68 5.42 15.85
N ALA A 123 -1.84 4.47 14.92
CA ALA A 123 -3.16 3.97 14.55
C ALA A 123 -3.92 3.43 15.76
N GLY A 124 -3.27 2.59 16.58
CA GLY A 124 -3.86 2.08 17.81
C GLY A 124 -4.24 3.19 18.81
N ARG A 125 -3.41 4.22 18.92
CA ARG A 125 -3.67 5.36 19.81
C ARG A 125 -4.91 6.15 19.39
N VAL A 126 -5.01 6.50 18.10
CA VAL A 126 -6.09 7.37 17.61
C VAL A 126 -7.42 6.65 17.43
N LEU A 127 -7.43 5.33 17.29
CA LEU A 127 -8.64 4.53 17.17
C LEU A 127 -9.45 4.53 18.47
N SER A 128 -10.76 4.71 18.35
CA SER A 128 -11.73 4.46 19.41
C SER A 128 -11.82 2.96 19.75
N PRO A 129 -12.30 2.56 20.94
CA PRO A 129 -12.63 1.16 21.22
C PRO A 129 -13.55 0.59 20.14
N GLY A 130 -13.28 -0.62 19.67
CA GLY A 130 -13.98 -1.25 18.54
C GLY A 130 -13.59 -0.75 17.16
N GLY A 131 -12.77 0.29 17.05
CA GLY A 131 -12.31 0.85 15.78
C GLY A 131 -11.39 -0.09 14.98
N LEU A 132 -11.18 0.19 13.69
CA LEU A 132 -10.44 -0.67 12.76
C LEU A 132 -9.21 0.03 12.19
N LEU A 133 -8.06 -0.66 12.23
CA LEU A 133 -6.94 -0.41 11.34
C LEU A 133 -7.08 -1.31 10.11
N ILE A 134 -7.16 -0.73 8.91
CA ILE A 134 -7.19 -1.45 7.63
C ILE A 134 -5.91 -1.12 6.86
N THR A 135 -5.13 -2.14 6.52
CA THR A 135 -3.84 -1.92 5.83
C THR A 135 -3.57 -2.97 4.76
N THR A 136 -2.84 -2.59 3.72
CA THR A 136 -2.25 -3.58 2.80
C THR A 136 -1.14 -4.35 3.50
N VAL A 137 -1.11 -5.66 3.24
CA VAL A 137 -0.07 -6.57 3.74
C VAL A 137 0.59 -7.32 2.58
N GLY A 138 1.89 -7.61 2.69
CA GLY A 138 2.64 -8.34 1.68
C GLY A 138 2.64 -7.68 0.30
N LYS A 139 2.57 -6.35 0.23
CA LYS A 139 2.39 -5.60 -1.04
C LYS A 139 3.43 -5.95 -2.09
N ASN A 140 4.69 -6.09 -1.68
CA ASN A 140 5.76 -6.40 -2.62
C ASN A 140 5.77 -7.87 -3.06
N ASP A 141 5.16 -8.78 -2.30
CA ASP A 141 4.99 -10.19 -2.67
C ASP A 141 3.85 -10.41 -3.66
N ALA A 142 2.85 -9.53 -3.65
CA ALA A 142 1.71 -9.61 -4.56
C ALA A 142 2.11 -9.63 -6.04
N ALA A 143 3.25 -9.00 -6.39
CA ALA A 143 3.78 -9.00 -7.75
C ALA A 143 4.41 -10.35 -8.20
N PHE A 144 4.50 -11.35 -7.30
CA PHE A 144 5.15 -12.63 -7.52
C PHE A 144 4.18 -13.80 -7.37
N GLY A 145 2.96 -13.62 -7.85
CA GLY A 145 1.94 -14.67 -7.84
C GLY A 145 2.29 -15.83 -8.78
N PRO A 146 1.80 -17.05 -8.47
CA PRO A 146 2.16 -18.28 -9.20
C PRO A 146 1.67 -18.31 -10.66
N ALA A 147 0.75 -17.44 -11.03
CA ALA A 147 0.24 -17.32 -12.40
C ALA A 147 1.10 -16.46 -13.33
N ASP A 148 2.19 -15.87 -12.83
CA ASP A 148 3.09 -14.98 -13.58
C ASP A 148 4.46 -15.64 -13.76
N ASP A 149 4.71 -16.20 -14.95
CA ASP A 149 5.96 -16.86 -15.32
C ASP A 149 7.19 -15.93 -15.19
N ALA A 150 7.06 -14.67 -15.61
CA ALA A 150 8.14 -13.70 -15.50
C ALA A 150 8.42 -13.29 -14.04
N ALA A 151 7.35 -13.12 -13.24
CA ALA A 151 7.50 -12.81 -11.82
C ALA A 151 8.09 -13.98 -11.03
N MET A 152 7.79 -15.21 -11.40
CA MET A 152 8.41 -16.41 -10.78
C MET A 152 9.93 -16.43 -10.99
N ILE A 153 10.42 -16.18 -12.20
CA ILE A 153 11.85 -16.08 -12.50
C ILE A 153 12.52 -15.02 -11.60
N VAL A 154 11.97 -13.82 -11.57
CA VAL A 154 12.51 -12.71 -10.77
C VAL A 154 12.39 -12.99 -9.27
N GLY A 155 11.31 -13.64 -8.85
CA GLY A 155 10.99 -13.94 -7.45
C GLY A 155 12.03 -14.81 -6.76
N VAL A 156 12.63 -15.77 -7.45
CA VAL A 156 13.69 -16.65 -6.91
C VAL A 156 14.89 -15.86 -6.42
N VAL A 157 15.37 -14.90 -7.23
CA VAL A 157 16.52 -14.07 -6.85
C VAL A 157 16.12 -13.03 -5.81
N ARG A 158 14.95 -12.42 -5.97
CA ARG A 158 14.42 -11.48 -4.97
C ARG A 158 14.29 -12.10 -3.59
N ALA A 159 13.83 -13.34 -3.48
CA ALA A 159 13.69 -14.03 -2.19
C ALA A 159 15.01 -14.13 -1.42
N ARG A 160 16.14 -14.19 -2.15
CA ARG A 160 17.49 -14.28 -1.55
C ARG A 160 18.09 -12.92 -1.21
N PHE A 161 17.82 -11.88 -1.99
CA PHE A 161 18.46 -10.57 -1.89
C PHE A 161 17.50 -9.43 -1.54
N GLY A 162 16.21 -9.71 -1.44
CA GLY A 162 15.21 -8.73 -1.04
C GLY A 162 15.33 -8.36 0.43
N HIS A 163 14.93 -7.13 0.75
CA HIS A 163 14.88 -6.65 2.14
C HIS A 163 13.72 -7.27 2.91
N ASP A 164 13.85 -7.31 4.23
CA ASP A 164 12.75 -7.67 5.12
C ASP A 164 11.54 -6.78 4.88
N GLN A 165 10.38 -7.43 4.72
CA GLN A 165 9.15 -6.72 4.45
C GLN A 165 8.51 -6.28 5.76
N THR A 166 8.34 -4.98 5.88
CA THR A 166 7.75 -4.33 7.04
C THR A 166 6.23 -4.51 7.12
N ASP A 167 5.60 -4.91 6.01
CA ASP A 167 4.16 -5.12 5.86
C ASP A 167 3.73 -6.60 5.80
N ARG A 168 4.58 -7.55 6.21
CA ARG A 168 4.16 -8.97 6.31
C ARG A 168 3.01 -9.12 7.29
N LEU A 169 1.99 -9.90 6.92
CA LEU A 169 0.78 -10.09 7.74
C LEU A 169 1.10 -10.44 9.20
N ASN A 170 1.96 -11.44 9.43
CA ASN A 170 2.32 -11.87 10.79
C ASN A 170 2.98 -10.74 11.59
N ARG A 171 3.81 -9.93 10.93
CA ARG A 171 4.43 -8.75 11.57
C ARG A 171 3.38 -7.70 11.91
N VAL A 172 2.48 -7.39 11.00
CA VAL A 172 1.40 -6.42 11.24
C VAL A 172 0.50 -6.88 12.39
N ILE A 173 0.16 -8.18 12.46
CA ILE A 173 -0.60 -8.75 13.57
C ILE A 173 0.17 -8.60 14.89
N GLU A 174 1.45 -8.89 14.91
CA GLU A 174 2.27 -8.77 16.13
C GLU A 174 2.38 -7.32 16.61
N LEU A 175 2.62 -6.37 15.69
CA LEU A 175 2.64 -4.95 16.01
C LEU A 175 1.27 -4.48 16.53
N GLY A 176 0.18 -4.92 15.89
CA GLY A 176 -1.17 -4.63 16.30
C GLY A 176 -1.50 -5.14 17.71
N ARG A 177 -1.11 -6.38 18.03
CA ARG A 177 -1.33 -6.97 19.36
C ARG A 177 -0.72 -6.14 20.49
N ARG A 178 0.45 -5.56 20.27
CA ARG A 178 1.11 -4.66 21.22
C ARG A 178 0.29 -3.40 21.50
N GLN A 179 -0.64 -3.06 20.61
CA GLN A 179 -1.53 -1.89 20.70
C GLN A 179 -2.99 -2.28 21.03
N GLY A 180 -3.23 -3.52 21.45
CA GLY A 180 -4.58 -4.02 21.74
C GLY A 180 -5.43 -4.23 20.48
N LEU A 181 -4.80 -4.38 19.31
CA LEU A 181 -5.49 -4.67 18.04
C LEU A 181 -5.40 -6.17 17.74
N ALA A 182 -6.53 -6.78 17.38
CA ALA A 182 -6.60 -8.18 16.96
C ALA A 182 -7.07 -8.29 15.51
N LEU A 183 -6.51 -9.25 14.75
CA LEU A 183 -6.98 -9.51 13.38
C LEU A 183 -8.47 -9.86 13.41
N ALA A 184 -9.28 -9.11 12.67
CA ALA A 184 -10.73 -9.26 12.59
C ALA A 184 -11.20 -9.81 11.24
N ALA A 185 -10.59 -9.36 10.14
CA ALA A 185 -10.96 -9.78 8.80
C ALA A 185 -9.80 -9.59 7.79
N GLN A 186 -9.93 -10.23 6.65
CA GLN A 186 -9.04 -10.05 5.50
C GLN A 186 -9.87 -10.07 4.22
N THR A 187 -9.39 -9.37 3.19
CA THR A 187 -9.93 -9.41 1.84
C THR A 187 -8.83 -9.20 0.81
N THR A 188 -9.14 -9.39 -0.46
CA THR A 188 -8.20 -9.19 -1.56
C THR A 188 -8.81 -8.33 -2.65
N PHE A 189 -7.96 -7.70 -3.46
CA PHE A 189 -8.38 -6.98 -4.65
C PHE A 189 -7.32 -7.05 -5.74
N VAL A 190 -7.76 -6.95 -6.99
CA VAL A 190 -6.86 -6.98 -8.15
C VAL A 190 -6.22 -5.60 -8.34
N GLY A 191 -4.90 -5.59 -8.49
CA GLY A 191 -4.10 -4.39 -8.76
C GLY A 191 -4.13 -4.01 -10.23
N MET A 192 -5.30 -3.61 -10.72
CA MET A 192 -5.59 -3.37 -12.12
C MET A 192 -4.53 -2.49 -12.81
N GLY A 193 -4.04 -2.94 -13.98
CA GLY A 193 -3.02 -2.25 -14.75
C GLY A 193 -1.59 -2.35 -14.19
N GLN A 194 -1.35 -3.25 -13.22
CA GLN A 194 -0.02 -3.43 -12.59
C GLN A 194 0.74 -4.65 -13.13
N GLY A 195 0.13 -5.45 -13.99
CA GLY A 195 0.79 -6.57 -14.66
C GLY A 195 2.04 -6.11 -15.43
N VAL A 196 3.08 -6.91 -15.39
CA VAL A 196 4.38 -6.56 -15.97
C VAL A 196 4.74 -7.54 -17.08
N SER A 197 5.11 -7.04 -18.25
CA SER A 197 5.61 -7.87 -19.35
C SER A 197 7.09 -8.26 -19.13
N PRO A 198 7.56 -9.37 -19.75
CA PRO A 198 8.96 -9.77 -19.67
C PRO A 198 9.93 -8.67 -20.11
N ARG A 199 9.62 -7.94 -21.17
CA ARG A 199 10.42 -6.79 -21.63
C ARG A 199 10.49 -5.70 -20.56
N ARG A 200 9.37 -5.39 -19.91
CA ARG A 200 9.31 -4.37 -18.86
C ARG A 200 10.06 -4.82 -17.60
N TRP A 201 10.03 -6.11 -17.25
CA TRP A 201 10.85 -6.65 -16.17
C TRP A 201 12.34 -6.47 -16.45
N ARG A 202 12.82 -6.84 -17.66
CA ARG A 202 14.22 -6.63 -18.07
C ARG A 202 14.64 -5.17 -17.98
N HIS A 203 13.79 -4.26 -18.45
CA HIS A 203 14.07 -2.81 -18.34
C HIS A 203 14.18 -2.35 -16.88
N ARG A 204 13.31 -2.83 -16.00
CA ARG A 204 13.36 -2.50 -14.56
C ARG A 204 14.60 -3.08 -13.87
N LEU A 205 15.01 -4.29 -14.23
CA LEU A 205 16.19 -4.96 -13.67
C LEU A 205 17.49 -4.30 -14.14
N ALA A 206 17.56 -3.85 -15.38
CA ALA A 206 18.72 -3.16 -15.94
C ALA A 206 18.89 -1.72 -15.42
N GLY A 207 17.84 -1.13 -14.86
CA GLY A 207 17.85 0.21 -14.25
C GLY A 207 17.99 0.17 -12.73
N ASP A 208 18.22 1.33 -12.12
CA ASP A 208 18.39 1.48 -10.67
C ASP A 208 17.04 1.47 -9.88
N ALA A 209 15.95 1.09 -10.54
CA ALA A 209 14.60 1.17 -9.95
C ALA A 209 14.31 0.07 -8.91
N ILE A 210 15.11 -1.01 -8.88
CA ILE A 210 14.90 -2.16 -8.00
C ILE A 210 16.04 -2.24 -6.98
N SER A 211 15.73 -2.00 -5.72
CA SER A 211 16.73 -1.81 -4.65
C SER A 211 17.64 -3.01 -4.37
N TRP A 212 17.19 -4.25 -4.67
CA TRP A 212 17.96 -5.45 -4.37
C TRP A 212 18.90 -5.89 -5.51
N THR A 213 18.80 -5.31 -6.71
CA THR A 213 19.65 -5.69 -7.86
C THR A 213 21.12 -5.46 -7.59
N GLY A 214 21.47 -4.39 -6.89
CA GLY A 214 22.85 -4.12 -6.47
C GLY A 214 23.41 -5.22 -5.57
N ALA A 215 22.63 -5.71 -4.61
CA ALA A 215 23.04 -6.81 -3.71
C ALA A 215 23.13 -8.17 -4.43
N ALA A 216 22.29 -8.39 -5.45
CA ALA A 216 22.32 -9.60 -6.26
C ALA A 216 23.56 -9.69 -7.16
N GLY A 217 24.08 -8.55 -7.59
CA GLY A 217 25.22 -8.43 -8.48
C GLY A 217 24.85 -8.54 -9.97
N ARG A 218 25.65 -7.91 -10.83
CA ARG A 218 25.37 -7.75 -12.25
C ARG A 218 25.20 -9.08 -12.98
N GLU A 219 26.07 -10.04 -12.74
CA GLU A 219 26.01 -11.36 -13.38
C GLU A 219 24.66 -12.05 -13.21
N ARG A 220 24.09 -12.01 -11.98
CA ARG A 220 22.76 -12.57 -11.71
C ARG A 220 21.63 -11.78 -12.36
N VAL A 221 21.75 -10.47 -12.40
CA VAL A 221 20.78 -9.61 -13.08
C VAL A 221 20.80 -9.89 -14.58
N ASP A 222 21.97 -10.04 -15.18
CA ASP A 222 22.11 -10.37 -16.60
C ASP A 222 21.54 -11.77 -16.92
N ALA A 223 21.78 -12.76 -16.04
CA ALA A 223 21.18 -14.09 -16.16
C ALA A 223 19.64 -14.04 -16.09
N LEU A 224 19.07 -13.28 -15.15
CA LEU A 224 17.61 -13.07 -15.09
C LEU A 224 17.08 -12.41 -16.36
N CYS A 225 17.78 -11.41 -16.89
CA CYS A 225 17.39 -10.76 -18.12
C CYS A 225 17.41 -11.71 -19.31
N ALA A 226 18.37 -12.65 -19.35
CA ALA A 226 18.45 -13.69 -20.39
C ALA A 226 17.28 -14.69 -20.28
N GLU A 227 16.96 -15.17 -19.06
CA GLU A 227 15.81 -16.04 -18.84
C GLU A 227 14.49 -15.36 -19.26
N LEU A 228 14.29 -14.11 -18.84
CA LEU A 228 13.12 -13.33 -19.24
C LEU A 228 13.04 -13.08 -20.75
N ALA A 229 14.17 -12.97 -21.44
CA ALA A 229 14.22 -12.84 -22.89
C ALA A 229 13.76 -14.11 -23.62
N GLY A 230 13.89 -15.27 -22.99
CA GLY A 230 13.44 -16.57 -23.52
C GLY A 230 11.94 -16.79 -23.42
N LEU A 231 11.20 -15.98 -22.65
CA LEU A 231 9.74 -16.11 -22.53
C LEU A 231 9.03 -15.66 -23.82
N SER A 232 7.88 -16.26 -24.10
CA SER A 232 6.98 -15.81 -25.18
C SER A 232 6.32 -14.46 -24.83
N ASP A 233 5.72 -13.82 -25.84
CA ASP A 233 4.89 -12.62 -25.67
C ASP A 233 5.58 -11.51 -24.85
N GLN A 234 6.76 -11.11 -25.30
CA GLN A 234 7.65 -10.18 -24.61
C GLN A 234 6.99 -8.85 -24.18
N ASP A 235 6.00 -8.38 -24.93
CA ASP A 235 5.30 -7.12 -24.68
C ASP A 235 3.94 -7.29 -23.98
N ARG A 236 3.44 -8.53 -23.88
CA ARG A 236 2.18 -8.81 -23.21
C ARG A 236 2.37 -8.75 -21.69
N ALA A 237 1.61 -7.87 -21.04
CA ALA A 237 1.54 -7.82 -19.60
C ALA A 237 1.04 -9.16 -19.04
N ARG A 238 1.68 -9.65 -18.00
CA ARG A 238 1.23 -10.79 -17.22
C ARG A 238 0.04 -10.39 -16.34
N PRO A 239 -0.65 -11.35 -15.69
CA PRO A 239 -1.78 -11.04 -14.83
C PRO A 239 -1.47 -9.96 -13.80
N ASP A 240 -2.47 -9.15 -13.51
CA ASP A 240 -2.37 -8.14 -12.47
C ASP A 240 -2.14 -8.78 -11.10
N PRO A 241 -1.34 -8.16 -10.21
CA PRO A 241 -1.12 -8.67 -8.87
C PRO A 241 -2.40 -8.63 -8.05
N VAL A 242 -2.57 -9.60 -7.16
CA VAL A 242 -3.66 -9.61 -6.18
C VAL A 242 -3.10 -9.09 -4.84
N TYR A 243 -3.59 -7.94 -4.41
CA TYR A 243 -3.22 -7.33 -3.13
C TYR A 243 -4.12 -7.84 -2.02
N GLN A 244 -3.55 -7.93 -0.81
CA GLN A 244 -4.27 -8.32 0.39
C GLN A 244 -4.44 -7.12 1.32
N LEU A 245 -5.64 -6.98 1.91
CA LEU A 245 -5.94 -6.10 3.03
C LEU A 245 -6.19 -6.92 4.29
N ALA A 246 -5.69 -6.42 5.41
CA ALA A 246 -6.01 -6.92 6.73
C ALA A 246 -6.69 -5.82 7.56
N ALA A 247 -7.75 -6.18 8.26
CA ALA A 247 -8.44 -5.34 9.22
C ALA A 247 -8.15 -5.85 10.63
N LEU A 248 -7.60 -4.98 11.49
CA LEU A 248 -7.34 -5.24 12.89
C LEU A 248 -8.27 -4.40 13.74
N ARG A 249 -8.99 -5.01 14.68
CA ARG A 249 -9.96 -4.36 15.57
C ARG A 249 -9.33 -4.04 16.90
N LYS A 250 -9.58 -2.83 17.40
CA LYS A 250 -9.21 -2.42 18.76
C LYS A 250 -10.18 -3.00 19.77
N GLY A 251 -9.64 -3.64 20.81
CA GLY A 251 -10.42 -4.08 21.97
C GLY A 251 -10.98 -2.93 22.81
#